data_da19a92a7b04b940d1e6a150872fef69
#
_entry.id   da19a92a7b04b940d1e6a150872fef69
#
_cell.length_a   1.000
_cell.length_b   1.000
_cell.length_c   1.000
_cell.angle_alpha   90.00
_cell.angle_beta   90.00
_cell.angle_gamma   90.00
#
_symmetry.space_group_name_H-M   'P 1'
#
loop_
_entity.id
_entity.type
_entity.pdbx_description
1 polymer ?
#
loop_
_entity_poly.entity_id
_entity_poly.type
_entity_poly.pdbx_seq_one_letter_code
_entity_poly.pdbx_strand_id
1 'polypeptide(L)'
;MQAIATESEEKRYAELQILALDHARHGETEVLAEMLRHGLPVNLADAKGQTLLMLASYNGNLETTRLLLERGAEVDRRNHRGQTPLGGAAFKGYEEIVALLLAHGADIDADNGGGMTPLMFAAMFGRTKVVEQLKSHGASMQRRNRLGLSARWLVAVSRFIARLTGRPQPQPAT
;
A
#
# COMPACT_ATOMS: atom_id res chain seq x y z
N MET A 1 27.67 -27.66 -0.65
CA MET A 1 27.82 -27.56 0.82
C MET A 1 27.04 -26.33 1.24
N GLN A 2 25.83 -26.51 1.79
CA GLN A 2 25.11 -25.43 2.46
C GLN A 2 25.82 -25.24 3.81
N ALA A 3 26.35 -24.02 4.03
CA ALA A 3 26.85 -23.66 5.35
C ALA A 3 25.66 -23.68 6.32
N ILE A 4 25.74 -24.48 7.35
CA ILE A 4 24.76 -24.46 8.46
C ILE A 4 25.05 -23.14 9.19
N ALA A 5 24.12 -22.16 9.04
CA ALA A 5 24.20 -20.93 9.80
C ALA A 5 24.21 -21.27 11.29
N THR A 6 25.07 -20.61 12.06
CA THR A 6 25.08 -20.80 13.51
C THR A 6 23.84 -20.16 14.12
N GLU A 7 23.35 -20.65 15.24
CA GLU A 7 22.20 -20.06 15.97
C GLU A 7 22.36 -18.55 16.20
N SER A 8 23.59 -18.09 16.38
CA SER A 8 23.94 -16.66 16.49
C SER A 8 23.71 -15.89 15.19
N GLU A 9 24.03 -16.47 14.03
CA GLU A 9 23.85 -15.84 12.71
C GLU A 9 22.36 -15.78 12.34
N GLU A 10 21.59 -16.81 12.61
CA GLU A 10 20.14 -16.84 12.40
C GLU A 10 19.44 -15.76 13.23
N LYS A 11 19.83 -15.59 14.49
CA LYS A 11 19.30 -14.56 15.37
C LYS A 11 19.62 -13.16 14.85
N ARG A 12 20.86 -12.90 14.45
CA ARG A 12 21.27 -11.62 13.86
C ARG A 12 20.52 -11.32 12.58
N TYR A 13 20.30 -12.32 11.73
CA TYR A 13 19.53 -12.17 10.50
C TYR A 13 18.08 -11.81 10.79
N ALA A 14 17.44 -12.47 11.77
CA ALA A 14 16.08 -12.14 12.20
C ALA A 14 15.98 -10.70 12.75
N GLU A 15 16.95 -10.25 13.53
CA GLU A 15 17.01 -8.87 14.02
C GLU A 15 17.11 -7.86 12.86
N LEU A 16 17.95 -8.13 11.86
CA LEU A 16 18.08 -7.28 10.67
C LEU A 16 16.77 -7.21 9.86
N GLN A 17 16.02 -8.31 9.76
CA GLN A 17 14.72 -8.30 9.09
C GLN A 17 13.72 -7.40 9.82
N ILE A 18 13.67 -7.46 11.15
CA ILE A 18 12.79 -6.61 11.97
C ILE A 18 13.16 -5.13 11.76
N LEU A 19 14.45 -4.80 11.80
CA LEU A 19 14.93 -3.45 11.56
C LEU A 19 14.56 -2.95 10.16
N ALA A 20 14.70 -3.77 9.13
CA ALA A 20 14.33 -3.40 7.76
C ALA A 20 12.82 -3.08 7.62
N LEU A 21 11.96 -3.86 8.25
CA LEU A 21 10.52 -3.58 8.28
C LEU A 21 10.22 -2.26 8.99
N ASP A 22 10.98 -1.94 10.03
CA ASP A 22 10.82 -0.70 10.79
C ASP A 22 11.34 0.51 9.98
N HIS A 23 12.50 0.40 9.34
CA HIS A 23 13.01 1.43 8.42
C HIS A 23 12.05 1.71 7.26
N ALA A 24 11.43 0.66 6.68
CA ALA A 24 10.41 0.84 5.66
C ALA A 24 9.17 1.59 6.19
N ARG A 25 8.76 1.32 7.44
CA ARG A 25 7.63 1.99 8.10
C ARG A 25 7.90 3.46 8.39
N HIS A 26 9.14 3.81 8.75
CA HIS A 26 9.52 5.17 9.12
C HIS A 26 10.09 5.99 7.95
N GLY A 27 10.27 5.39 6.77
CA GLY A 27 10.76 6.10 5.60
C GLY A 27 12.28 6.34 5.62
N GLU A 28 13.03 5.52 6.33
CA GLU A 28 14.49 5.62 6.41
C GLU A 28 15.13 5.02 5.15
N THR A 29 14.95 5.71 4.03
CA THR A 29 15.26 5.25 2.68
C THR A 29 16.71 4.87 2.49
N GLU A 30 17.65 5.68 2.99
CA GLU A 30 19.08 5.49 2.83
C GLU A 30 19.57 4.19 3.50
N VAL A 31 19.11 3.99 4.75
CA VAL A 31 19.46 2.79 5.53
C VAL A 31 18.90 1.54 4.84
N LEU A 32 17.66 1.60 4.41
CA LEU A 32 17.02 0.48 3.70
C LEU A 32 17.70 0.20 2.36
N ALA A 33 18.13 1.24 1.63
CA ALA A 33 18.88 1.09 0.39
C ALA A 33 20.20 0.34 0.60
N GLU A 34 20.90 0.63 1.71
CA GLU A 34 22.13 -0.06 2.09
C GLU A 34 21.87 -1.53 2.40
N MET A 35 20.82 -1.82 3.20
CA MET A 35 20.47 -3.19 3.53
C MET A 35 20.10 -4.02 2.27
N LEU A 36 19.37 -3.43 1.32
CA LEU A 36 19.06 -4.06 0.04
C LEU A 36 20.31 -4.32 -0.82
N ARG A 37 21.28 -3.41 -0.81
CA ARG A 37 22.58 -3.60 -1.50
C ARG A 37 23.37 -4.76 -0.91
N HIS A 38 23.24 -5.02 0.37
CA HIS A 38 23.90 -6.14 1.06
C HIS A 38 23.07 -7.45 1.04
N GLY A 39 22.04 -7.53 0.18
CA GLY A 39 21.32 -8.78 -0.09
C GLY A 39 20.08 -9.00 0.75
N LEU A 40 19.56 -7.97 1.45
CA LEU A 40 18.25 -8.08 2.07
C LEU A 40 17.19 -8.32 0.97
N PRO A 41 16.30 -9.33 1.13
CA PRO A 41 15.24 -9.57 0.16
C PRO A 41 14.27 -8.40 0.04
N VAL A 42 14.10 -7.84 -1.15
CA VAL A 42 13.20 -6.68 -1.39
C VAL A 42 11.74 -7.00 -1.05
N ASN A 43 11.33 -8.27 -1.19
CA ASN A 43 10.00 -8.74 -0.86
C ASN A 43 9.89 -9.32 0.57
N LEU A 44 10.81 -8.92 1.47
CA LEU A 44 10.71 -9.26 2.88
C LEU A 44 9.34 -8.85 3.43
N ALA A 45 8.75 -9.71 4.24
CA ALA A 45 7.44 -9.47 4.87
C ALA A 45 7.44 -9.91 6.34
N ASP A 46 6.63 -9.24 7.13
CA ASP A 46 6.39 -9.63 8.53
C ASP A 46 5.49 -10.86 8.66
N ALA A 47 5.24 -11.30 9.90
CA ALA A 47 4.36 -12.43 10.21
C ALA A 47 2.89 -12.23 9.80
N LYS A 48 2.49 -11.03 9.37
CA LYS A 48 1.15 -10.73 8.82
C LYS A 48 1.17 -10.67 7.29
N GLY A 49 2.31 -10.94 6.66
CA GLY A 49 2.52 -10.82 5.23
C GLY A 49 2.66 -9.36 4.75
N GLN A 50 2.87 -8.41 5.64
CA GLN A 50 3.10 -7.01 5.25
C GLN A 50 4.52 -6.86 4.71
N THR A 51 4.64 -6.53 3.41
CA THR A 51 5.94 -6.34 2.76
C THR A 51 6.53 -4.97 3.10
N LEU A 52 7.84 -4.80 2.82
CA LEU A 52 8.51 -3.49 2.90
C LEU A 52 7.73 -2.44 2.08
N LEU A 53 7.30 -2.80 0.86
CA LEU A 53 6.52 -1.92 -0.01
C LEU A 53 5.17 -1.52 0.61
N MET A 54 4.46 -2.48 1.24
CA MET A 54 3.22 -2.18 1.95
C MET A 54 3.44 -1.21 3.11
N LEU A 55 4.48 -1.44 3.91
CA LEU A 55 4.79 -0.59 5.06
C LEU A 55 5.14 0.83 4.62
N ALA A 56 6.01 0.98 3.61
CA ALA A 56 6.39 2.28 3.08
C ALA A 56 5.18 3.03 2.50
N SER A 57 4.43 2.39 1.60
CA SER A 57 3.29 3.01 0.91
C SER A 57 2.13 3.37 1.84
N TYR A 58 1.84 2.52 2.84
CA TYR A 58 0.78 2.78 3.82
C TYR A 58 1.12 3.92 4.78
N ASN A 59 2.40 4.15 5.06
CA ASN A 59 2.85 5.23 5.96
C ASN A 59 3.21 6.54 5.23
N GLY A 60 3.04 6.61 3.92
CA GLY A 60 3.25 7.84 3.16
C GLY A 60 4.69 8.09 2.72
N ASN A 61 5.56 7.10 2.85
CA ASN A 61 6.99 7.21 2.56
C ASN A 61 7.26 7.09 1.05
N LEU A 62 7.08 8.18 0.32
CA LEU A 62 7.14 8.22 -1.14
C LEU A 62 8.51 7.72 -1.67
N GLU A 63 9.62 8.26 -1.14
CA GLU A 63 10.96 7.91 -1.62
C GLU A 63 11.32 6.46 -1.31
N THR A 64 10.95 5.95 -0.14
CA THR A 64 11.14 4.55 0.20
C THR A 64 10.27 3.64 -0.69
N THR A 65 9.05 4.05 -1.00
CA THR A 65 8.17 3.34 -1.94
C THR A 65 8.80 3.28 -3.33
N ARG A 66 9.36 4.40 -3.81
CA ARG A 66 10.08 4.50 -5.09
C ARG A 66 11.27 3.55 -5.12
N LEU A 67 12.14 3.64 -4.12
CA LEU A 67 13.31 2.77 -3.98
C LEU A 67 12.93 1.29 -4.10
N LEU A 68 11.91 0.85 -3.36
CA LEU A 68 11.49 -0.54 -3.34
C LEU A 68 10.95 -1.01 -4.70
N LEU A 69 10.17 -0.18 -5.38
CA LEU A 69 9.66 -0.48 -6.72
C LEU A 69 10.79 -0.56 -7.75
N GLU A 70 11.75 0.37 -7.72
CA GLU A 70 12.94 0.36 -8.58
C GLU A 70 13.85 -0.86 -8.32
N ARG A 71 13.81 -1.43 -7.12
CA ARG A 71 14.51 -2.67 -6.77
C ARG A 71 13.71 -3.93 -7.06
N GLY A 72 12.56 -3.83 -7.74
CA GLY A 72 11.75 -4.95 -8.18
C GLY A 72 10.84 -5.53 -7.10
N ALA A 73 10.37 -4.72 -6.16
CA ALA A 73 9.34 -5.16 -5.23
C ALA A 73 8.07 -5.57 -5.96
N GLU A 74 7.46 -6.69 -5.55
CA GLU A 74 6.18 -7.17 -6.08
C GLU A 74 5.06 -6.18 -5.74
N VAL A 75 4.62 -5.42 -6.75
CA VAL A 75 3.69 -4.29 -6.59
C VAL A 75 2.32 -4.71 -6.05
N ASP A 76 1.84 -5.92 -6.38
CA ASP A 76 0.52 -6.43 -5.99
C ASP A 76 0.58 -7.57 -4.96
N ARG A 77 1.74 -7.79 -4.32
CA ARG A 77 1.83 -8.80 -3.26
C ARG A 77 0.83 -8.49 -2.17
N ARG A 78 0.07 -9.51 -1.75
CA ARG A 78 -1.01 -9.36 -0.77
C ARG A 78 -0.55 -9.80 0.61
N ASN A 79 -0.99 -9.10 1.64
CA ASN A 79 -0.83 -9.56 3.01
C ASN A 79 -1.87 -10.65 3.35
N HIS A 80 -1.82 -11.18 4.58
CA HIS A 80 -2.74 -12.25 5.02
C HIS A 80 -4.22 -11.82 5.08
N ARG A 81 -4.51 -10.51 4.96
CA ARG A 81 -5.88 -9.98 4.83
C ARG A 81 -6.30 -9.76 3.38
N GLY A 82 -5.45 -10.11 2.42
CA GLY A 82 -5.69 -9.91 1.00
C GLY A 82 -5.47 -8.47 0.51
N GLN A 83 -4.89 -7.60 1.34
CA GLN A 83 -4.68 -6.19 1.02
C GLN A 83 -3.43 -6.01 0.16
N THR A 84 -3.46 -5.05 -0.78
CA THR A 84 -2.35 -4.65 -1.64
C THR A 84 -1.76 -3.29 -1.23
N PRO A 85 -0.54 -2.94 -1.65
CA PRO A 85 0.03 -1.60 -1.47
C PRO A 85 -0.89 -0.49 -1.99
N LEU A 86 -1.45 -0.66 -3.20
CA LEU A 86 -2.37 0.31 -3.81
C LEU A 86 -3.64 0.50 -2.99
N GLY A 87 -4.23 -0.59 -2.47
CA GLY A 87 -5.40 -0.51 -1.58
C GLY A 87 -5.11 0.30 -0.31
N GLY A 88 -3.95 0.09 0.28
CA GLY A 88 -3.48 0.82 1.46
C GLY A 88 -3.25 2.31 1.20
N ALA A 89 -2.55 2.66 0.12
CA ALA A 89 -2.32 4.05 -0.29
C ALA A 89 -3.62 4.78 -0.62
N ALA A 90 -4.55 4.12 -1.31
CA ALA A 90 -5.87 4.67 -1.63
C ALA A 90 -6.73 4.93 -0.39
N PHE A 91 -6.71 4.02 0.58
CA PHE A 91 -7.33 4.20 1.90
C PHE A 91 -6.81 5.45 2.61
N LYS A 92 -5.50 5.64 2.61
CA LYS A 92 -4.83 6.78 3.27
C LYS A 92 -5.00 8.09 2.50
N GLY A 93 -5.16 8.04 1.18
CA GLY A 93 -5.32 9.21 0.32
C GLY A 93 -3.99 9.78 -0.21
N TYR A 94 -2.95 8.98 -0.29
CA TYR A 94 -1.62 9.39 -0.76
C TYR A 94 -1.56 9.40 -2.30
N GLU A 95 -1.88 10.55 -2.91
CA GLU A 95 -1.99 10.74 -4.36
C GLU A 95 -0.72 10.37 -5.12
N GLU A 96 0.44 10.83 -4.65
CA GLU A 96 1.73 10.58 -5.31
C GLU A 96 2.14 9.10 -5.25
N ILE A 97 1.88 8.43 -4.11
CA ILE A 97 2.13 7.00 -3.96
C ILE A 97 1.18 6.17 -4.83
N VAL A 98 -0.10 6.57 -4.93
CA VAL A 98 -1.06 5.93 -5.84
C VAL A 98 -0.58 6.06 -7.29
N ALA A 99 -0.14 7.27 -7.73
CA ALA A 99 0.43 7.46 -9.06
C ALA A 99 1.64 6.56 -9.30
N LEU A 100 2.55 6.50 -8.33
CA LEU A 100 3.78 5.73 -8.41
C LEU A 100 3.50 4.21 -8.52
N LEU A 101 2.58 3.69 -7.71
CA LEU A 101 2.18 2.28 -7.77
C LEU A 101 1.51 1.91 -9.11
N LEU A 102 0.63 2.78 -9.62
CA LEU A 102 0.00 2.59 -10.93
C LEU A 102 1.02 2.62 -12.07
N ALA A 103 2.00 3.52 -12.01
CA ALA A 103 3.08 3.59 -13.00
C ALA A 103 3.94 2.32 -13.03
N HIS A 104 4.01 1.58 -11.91
CA HIS A 104 4.70 0.29 -11.81
C HIS A 104 3.77 -0.92 -12.02
N GLY A 105 2.58 -0.70 -12.57
CA GLY A 105 1.68 -1.76 -13.01
C GLY A 105 0.79 -2.36 -11.91
N ALA A 106 0.54 -1.65 -10.81
CA ALA A 106 -0.41 -2.11 -9.80
C ALA A 106 -1.79 -2.36 -10.40
N ASP A 107 -2.43 -3.48 -10.05
CA ASP A 107 -3.81 -3.79 -10.45
C ASP A 107 -4.77 -2.78 -9.81
N ILE A 108 -5.25 -1.85 -10.63
CA ILE A 108 -6.11 -0.74 -10.23
C ILE A 108 -7.44 -1.21 -9.59
N ASP A 109 -7.87 -2.41 -9.94
CA ASP A 109 -9.10 -3.02 -9.45
C ASP A 109 -8.85 -4.24 -8.54
N ALA A 110 -7.64 -4.38 -7.98
CA ALA A 110 -7.28 -5.47 -7.07
C ALA A 110 -8.33 -5.65 -5.96
N ASP A 111 -8.71 -6.91 -5.69
CA ASP A 111 -9.50 -7.24 -4.50
C ASP A 111 -8.61 -7.15 -3.25
N ASN A 112 -8.95 -6.27 -2.34
CA ASN A 112 -8.26 -6.05 -1.07
C ASN A 112 -8.97 -6.72 0.12
N GLY A 113 -9.66 -7.80 -0.16
CA GLY A 113 -10.51 -8.52 0.80
C GLY A 113 -11.98 -8.12 0.66
N GLY A 114 -12.84 -9.15 0.54
CA GLY A 114 -14.28 -8.94 0.44
C GLY A 114 -14.78 -8.24 -0.82
N GLY A 115 -14.00 -8.25 -1.91
CA GLY A 115 -14.33 -7.56 -3.17
C GLY A 115 -14.10 -6.04 -3.11
N MET A 116 -13.43 -5.55 -2.08
CA MET A 116 -13.10 -4.13 -1.95
C MET A 116 -11.97 -3.73 -2.90
N THR A 117 -12.23 -2.78 -3.80
CA THR A 117 -11.21 -2.23 -4.68
C THR A 117 -10.53 -1.00 -4.07
N PRO A 118 -9.33 -0.58 -4.55
CA PRO A 118 -8.70 0.68 -4.13
C PRO A 118 -9.64 1.89 -4.26
N LEU A 119 -10.40 1.96 -5.36
CA LEU A 119 -11.41 3.01 -5.58
C LEU A 119 -12.50 3.00 -4.51
N MET A 120 -12.97 1.83 -4.08
CA MET A 120 -13.97 1.71 -3.02
C MET A 120 -13.43 2.22 -1.68
N PHE A 121 -12.18 1.90 -1.35
CA PHE A 121 -11.53 2.45 -0.15
C PHE A 121 -11.42 3.96 -0.22
N ALA A 122 -10.90 4.52 -1.32
CA ALA A 122 -10.79 5.96 -1.49
C ALA A 122 -12.15 6.65 -1.34
N ALA A 123 -13.21 6.08 -1.94
CA ALA A 123 -14.57 6.62 -1.85
C ALA A 123 -15.12 6.57 -0.42
N MET A 124 -14.97 5.44 0.27
CA MET A 124 -15.50 5.23 1.62
C MET A 124 -14.84 6.17 2.64
N PHE A 125 -13.56 6.46 2.46
CA PHE A 125 -12.81 7.34 3.36
C PHE A 125 -12.67 8.78 2.85
N GLY A 126 -13.48 9.17 1.83
CA GLY A 126 -13.57 10.55 1.34
C GLY A 126 -12.30 11.08 0.66
N ARG A 127 -11.46 10.19 0.11
CA ARG A 127 -10.21 10.57 -0.58
C ARG A 127 -10.51 11.04 -2.00
N THR A 128 -11.16 12.18 -2.13
CA THR A 128 -11.72 12.67 -3.40
C THR A 128 -10.70 12.78 -4.53
N LYS A 129 -9.51 13.27 -4.26
CA LYS A 129 -8.45 13.38 -5.28
C LYS A 129 -8.00 12.00 -5.77
N VAL A 130 -7.82 11.03 -4.85
CA VAL A 130 -7.51 9.65 -5.21
C VAL A 130 -8.67 8.99 -5.98
N VAL A 131 -9.93 9.28 -5.61
CA VAL A 131 -11.10 8.82 -6.38
C VAL A 131 -11.04 9.31 -7.82
N GLU A 132 -10.79 10.59 -8.05
CA GLU A 132 -10.70 11.15 -9.42
C GLU A 132 -9.48 10.61 -10.17
N GLN A 133 -8.34 10.45 -9.49
CA GLN A 133 -7.12 9.86 -10.06
C GLN A 133 -7.36 8.41 -10.50
N LEU A 134 -7.91 7.55 -9.63
CA LEU A 134 -8.20 6.16 -9.99
C LEU A 134 -9.21 6.07 -11.13
N LYS A 135 -10.25 6.91 -11.15
CA LYS A 135 -11.20 6.98 -12.26
C LYS A 135 -10.54 7.39 -13.58
N SER A 136 -9.68 8.39 -13.59
CA SER A 136 -8.97 8.83 -14.79
C SER A 136 -8.02 7.74 -15.34
N HIS A 137 -7.54 6.84 -14.49
CA HIS A 137 -6.74 5.67 -14.88
C HIS A 137 -7.58 4.43 -15.19
N GLY A 138 -8.91 4.54 -15.25
CA GLY A 138 -9.79 3.46 -15.70
C GLY A 138 -10.31 2.52 -14.62
N ALA A 139 -10.19 2.86 -13.34
CA ALA A 139 -10.76 2.04 -12.26
C ALA A 139 -12.27 1.84 -12.43
N SER A 140 -12.73 0.61 -12.22
CA SER A 140 -14.13 0.24 -12.41
C SER A 140 -15.05 0.84 -11.36
N MET A 141 -15.96 1.71 -11.78
CA MET A 141 -17.02 2.25 -10.94
C MET A 141 -18.15 1.24 -10.65
N GLN A 142 -18.19 0.13 -11.38
CA GLN A 142 -19.31 -0.81 -11.39
C GLN A 142 -19.04 -2.10 -10.64
N ARG A 143 -17.76 -2.43 -10.36
CA ARG A 143 -17.42 -3.59 -9.53
C ARG A 143 -18.16 -3.53 -8.20
N ARG A 144 -18.62 -4.70 -7.75
CA ARG A 144 -19.36 -4.82 -6.49
C ARG A 144 -18.53 -5.62 -5.48
N ASN A 145 -18.54 -5.16 -4.24
CA ASN A 145 -17.98 -5.93 -3.13
C ASN A 145 -18.95 -7.06 -2.70
N ARG A 146 -18.56 -7.86 -1.72
CA ARG A 146 -19.40 -8.95 -1.19
C ARG A 146 -20.76 -8.51 -0.64
N LEU A 147 -20.90 -7.24 -0.28
CA LEU A 147 -22.17 -6.64 0.16
C LEU A 147 -23.02 -6.12 -1.01
N GLY A 148 -22.59 -6.33 -2.26
CA GLY A 148 -23.26 -5.83 -3.45
C GLY A 148 -23.07 -4.33 -3.71
N LEU A 149 -22.26 -3.62 -2.91
CA LEU A 149 -22.02 -2.18 -3.03
C LEU A 149 -20.99 -1.91 -4.12
N SER A 150 -21.31 -1.00 -5.05
CA SER A 150 -20.38 -0.56 -6.08
C SER A 150 -19.59 0.69 -5.66
N ALA A 151 -18.44 0.92 -6.30
CA ALA A 151 -17.67 2.14 -6.10
C ALA A 151 -18.53 3.39 -6.42
N ARG A 152 -19.35 3.33 -7.46
CA ARG A 152 -20.30 4.41 -7.82
C ARG A 152 -21.23 4.78 -6.66
N TRP A 153 -21.79 3.78 -5.99
CA TRP A 153 -22.68 3.99 -4.84
C TRP A 153 -21.91 4.59 -3.66
N LEU A 154 -20.74 4.05 -3.33
CA LEU A 154 -19.90 4.56 -2.24
C LEU A 154 -19.47 6.02 -2.45
N VAL A 155 -19.10 6.40 -3.68
CA VAL A 155 -18.78 7.80 -4.04
C VAL A 155 -20.00 8.70 -3.85
N ALA A 156 -21.18 8.27 -4.28
CA ALA A 156 -22.41 9.05 -4.13
C ALA A 156 -22.75 9.28 -2.65
N VAL A 157 -22.70 8.22 -1.83
CA VAL A 157 -22.95 8.30 -0.39
C VAL A 157 -21.93 9.17 0.33
N SER A 158 -20.66 9.02 0.03
CA SER A 158 -19.58 9.84 0.63
C SER A 158 -19.79 11.33 0.33
N ARG A 159 -20.12 11.68 -0.91
CA ARG A 159 -20.44 13.05 -1.31
C ARG A 159 -21.69 13.60 -0.61
N PHE A 160 -22.71 12.78 -0.44
CA PHE A 160 -23.94 13.15 0.26
C PHE A 160 -23.67 13.44 1.74
N ILE A 161 -22.95 12.56 2.42
CA ILE A 161 -22.56 12.74 3.84
C ILE A 161 -21.70 14.01 4.00
N ALA A 162 -20.72 14.27 3.12
CA ALA A 162 -19.89 15.45 3.18
C ALA A 162 -20.71 16.75 3.08
N ARG A 163 -21.75 16.77 2.22
CA ARG A 163 -22.67 17.91 2.11
C ARG A 163 -23.52 18.13 3.37
N LEU A 164 -23.98 17.06 4.00
CA LEU A 164 -24.81 17.14 5.23
C LEU A 164 -24.02 17.58 6.45
N THR A 165 -22.76 17.12 6.56
CA THR A 165 -21.96 17.35 7.77
C THR A 165 -21.14 18.65 7.72
N GLY A 166 -21.10 19.34 6.57
CA GLY A 166 -20.26 20.53 6.37
C GLY A 166 -18.76 20.27 6.63
N ARG A 167 -18.36 19.01 6.79
CA ARG A 167 -16.97 18.66 7.08
C ARG A 167 -16.12 18.83 5.81
N PRO A 168 -15.06 19.64 5.86
CA PRO A 168 -14.04 19.57 4.83
C PRO A 168 -13.50 18.14 4.79
N GLN A 169 -13.23 17.66 3.58
CA GLN A 169 -12.64 16.33 3.36
C GLN A 169 -11.36 16.19 4.19
N PRO A 170 -11.14 15.08 4.88
CA PRO A 170 -9.91 14.88 5.64
C PRO A 170 -8.72 15.02 4.70
N GLN A 171 -7.89 16.01 4.96
CA GLN A 171 -6.61 16.21 4.29
C GLN A 171 -5.71 15.00 4.55
N PRO A 172 -4.82 14.61 3.61
CA PRO A 172 -3.80 13.63 3.91
C PRO A 172 -3.00 14.13 5.12
N ALA A 173 -2.67 13.23 6.03
CA ALA A 173 -1.76 13.55 7.11
C ALA A 173 -0.40 13.94 6.49
N THR A 174 0.02 15.19 6.74
CA THR A 174 1.35 15.70 6.40
C THR A 174 2.42 14.96 7.17
#